data_6964685c670bac8b21e1ccc2d7d08854
#
_entry.id   6964685c670bac8b21e1ccc2d7d08854
#
_cell.length_a   1.000
_cell.length_b   1.000
_cell.length_c   1.000
_cell.angle_alpha   90.00
_cell.angle_beta   90.00
_cell.angle_gamma   90.00
#
_symmetry.space_group_name_H-M   'P 1'
#
loop_
_entity.id
_entity.type
_entity.pdbx_description
1 polymer ?
#
loop_
_entity_poly.entity_id
_entity_poly.type
_entity_poly.pdbx_seq_one_letter_code
_entity_poly.pdbx_strand_id
1 'polypeptide(L)'
;MKRYYLAIDIGASSGRHILGHMEDRKMVLEEIYRFPNGMQKRDGEKVWDIEALFEAVLAGMKKCRELGKIPVSVGIDTWAVDFVLLDKDDQRIGNAVAYRDDRTKGMDEEVYRTVPEEELYASTGIQKQIFNSIYQLMAVSYTHLRAHETGRNL
;
A
#
# COMPACT_ATOMS: atom_id res chain seq x y z
N MET A 1 -17.06 -30.60 -9.92
CA MET A 1 -15.88 -30.22 -9.13
C MET A 1 -16.10 -28.80 -8.63
N LYS A 2 -15.97 -28.50 -7.33
CA LYS A 2 -16.09 -27.15 -6.79
C LYS A 2 -14.94 -26.28 -7.32
N ARG A 3 -15.27 -25.06 -7.77
CA ARG A 3 -14.27 -24.05 -8.13
C ARG A 3 -14.09 -23.09 -6.96
N TYR A 4 -12.85 -22.88 -6.53
CA TYR A 4 -12.49 -21.96 -5.47
C TYR A 4 -11.90 -20.67 -6.05
N TYR A 5 -12.15 -19.57 -5.38
CA TYR A 5 -11.63 -18.24 -5.69
C TYR A 5 -11.00 -17.69 -4.41
N LEU A 6 -9.80 -17.16 -4.48
CA LEU A 6 -9.12 -16.60 -3.32
C LEU A 6 -9.19 -15.08 -3.35
N ALA A 7 -9.72 -14.50 -2.29
CA ALA A 7 -9.62 -13.07 -2.01
C ALA A 7 -8.60 -12.86 -0.88
N ILE A 8 -7.64 -11.96 -1.11
CA ILE A 8 -6.65 -11.52 -0.13
C ILE A 8 -6.97 -10.06 0.17
N ASP A 9 -7.46 -9.79 1.38
CA ASP A 9 -7.82 -8.47 1.86
C ASP A 9 -6.77 -8.00 2.86
N ILE A 10 -5.97 -7.01 2.49
CA ILE A 10 -4.87 -6.50 3.30
C ILE A 10 -5.24 -5.12 3.85
N GLY A 11 -5.67 -5.08 5.10
CA GLY A 11 -5.95 -3.84 5.80
C GLY A 11 -4.71 -3.28 6.53
N ALA A 12 -4.79 -2.05 7.00
CA ALA A 12 -3.71 -1.37 7.72
C ALA A 12 -3.36 -1.99 9.10
N SER A 13 -4.21 -2.86 9.66
CA SER A 13 -3.99 -3.51 10.96
C SER A 13 -3.93 -5.03 10.88
N SER A 14 -4.50 -5.63 9.86
CA SER A 14 -4.46 -7.08 9.62
C SER A 14 -4.82 -7.40 8.19
N GLY A 15 -4.36 -8.55 7.69
CA GLY A 15 -4.79 -9.10 6.43
C GLY A 15 -5.41 -10.47 6.61
N ARG A 16 -6.18 -10.91 5.61
CA ARG A 16 -6.87 -12.20 5.62
C ARG A 16 -6.99 -12.79 4.22
N HIS A 17 -7.02 -14.09 4.18
CA HIS A 17 -7.28 -14.88 2.98
C HIS A 17 -8.64 -15.53 3.10
N ILE A 18 -9.51 -15.31 2.15
CA ILE A 18 -10.87 -15.81 2.12
C ILE A 18 -11.04 -16.64 0.85
N LEU A 19 -11.37 -17.92 1.02
CA LEU A 19 -11.80 -18.78 -0.08
C LEU A 19 -13.30 -18.64 -0.30
N GLY A 20 -13.69 -18.32 -1.51
CA GLY A 20 -15.09 -18.31 -1.96
C GLY A 20 -15.38 -19.48 -2.91
N HIS A 21 -16.56 -20.06 -2.81
CA HIS A 21 -17.10 -21.00 -3.80
C HIS A 21 -18.64 -20.92 -3.83
N MET A 22 -19.22 -21.42 -4.90
CA MET A 22 -20.69 -21.54 -4.99
C MET A 22 -21.16 -22.89 -4.49
N GLU A 23 -22.21 -22.88 -3.65
CA GLU A 23 -22.95 -24.04 -3.18
C GLU A 23 -24.44 -23.70 -3.15
N ASP A 24 -25.27 -24.50 -3.77
CA ASP A 24 -26.72 -24.30 -3.89
C ASP A 24 -27.11 -22.86 -4.32
N ARG A 25 -26.42 -22.30 -5.30
CA ARG A 25 -26.57 -20.94 -5.81
C ARG A 25 -26.26 -19.83 -4.79
N LYS A 26 -25.62 -20.17 -3.68
CA LYS A 26 -25.15 -19.21 -2.67
C LYS A 26 -23.62 -19.17 -2.66
N MET A 27 -23.07 -18.00 -2.40
CA MET A 27 -21.65 -17.87 -2.16
C MET A 27 -21.33 -18.27 -0.73
N VAL A 28 -20.43 -19.23 -0.60
CA VAL A 28 -19.85 -19.67 0.68
C VAL A 28 -18.46 -19.08 0.80
N LEU A 29 -18.18 -18.41 1.93
CA LEU A 29 -16.89 -17.78 2.22
C LEU A 29 -16.28 -18.47 3.43
N GLU A 30 -14.98 -18.74 3.35
CA GLU A 30 -14.20 -19.38 4.41
C GLU A 30 -12.91 -18.61 4.62
N GLU A 31 -12.71 -18.01 5.80
CA GLU A 31 -11.43 -17.42 6.17
C GLU A 31 -10.46 -18.56 6.49
N ILE A 32 -9.37 -18.66 5.70
CA ILE A 32 -8.40 -19.74 5.82
C ILE A 32 -7.08 -19.33 6.45
N TYR A 33 -6.78 -18.03 6.44
CA TYR A 33 -5.57 -17.49 7.00
C TYR A 33 -5.75 -16.02 7.38
N ARG A 34 -5.18 -15.62 8.51
CA ARG A 34 -5.15 -14.23 8.98
C ARG A 34 -3.75 -13.90 9.49
N PHE A 35 -3.31 -12.67 9.27
CA PHE A 35 -2.04 -12.19 9.75
C PHE A 35 -2.16 -10.75 10.28
N PRO A 36 -1.34 -10.36 11.26
CA PRO A 36 -1.25 -8.98 11.72
C PRO A 36 -0.55 -8.12 10.66
N ASN A 37 -0.91 -6.87 10.58
CA ASN A 37 -0.21 -5.84 9.83
C ASN A 37 -0.09 -4.59 10.69
N GLY A 38 0.88 -3.74 10.40
CA GLY A 38 1.08 -2.50 11.14
C GLY A 38 2.32 -1.76 10.68
N MET A 39 2.31 -0.47 10.95
CA MET A 39 3.46 0.38 10.66
C MET A 39 4.58 0.11 11.67
N GLN A 40 5.80 0.13 11.19
CA GLN A 40 7.02 0.05 11.99
C GLN A 40 7.77 1.38 11.93
N LYS A 41 8.65 1.64 12.90
CA LYS A 41 9.64 2.72 12.81
C LYS A 41 10.95 2.17 12.26
N ARG A 42 11.44 2.76 11.17
CA ARG A 42 12.74 2.44 10.57
C ARG A 42 13.38 3.76 10.12
N ASP A 43 14.60 4.04 10.58
CA ASP A 43 15.37 5.25 10.22
C ASP A 43 14.62 6.58 10.44
N GLY A 44 13.77 6.62 11.47
CA GLY A 44 12.96 7.80 11.79
C GLY A 44 11.60 7.87 11.08
N GLU A 45 11.37 7.06 10.07
CA GLU A 45 10.14 6.98 9.29
C GLU A 45 9.16 5.93 9.84
N LYS A 46 7.87 6.15 9.62
CA LYS A 46 6.83 5.12 9.76
C LYS A 46 6.69 4.38 8.44
N VAL A 47 6.96 3.09 8.43
CA VAL A 47 7.07 2.28 7.21
C VAL A 47 6.22 1.01 7.30
N TRP A 48 5.87 0.47 6.13
CA TRP A 48 5.30 -0.87 6.01
C TRP A 48 6.43 -1.88 5.76
N ASP A 49 6.31 -3.05 6.38
CA ASP A 49 7.20 -4.19 6.11
C ASP A 49 6.67 -4.97 4.91
N ILE A 50 7.14 -4.59 3.72
CA ILE A 50 6.67 -5.19 2.45
C ILE A 50 7.09 -6.66 2.34
N GLU A 51 8.26 -7.02 2.84
CA GLU A 51 8.76 -8.38 2.86
C GLU A 51 7.85 -9.27 3.71
N ALA A 52 7.53 -8.85 4.93
CA ALA A 52 6.62 -9.57 5.81
C ALA A 52 5.19 -9.67 5.22
N LEU A 53 4.71 -8.62 4.55
CA LEU A 53 3.42 -8.67 3.85
C LEU A 53 3.43 -9.70 2.73
N PHE A 54 4.49 -9.73 1.92
CA PHE A 54 4.62 -10.70 0.83
C PHE A 54 4.69 -12.15 1.34
N GLU A 55 5.48 -12.39 2.40
CA GLU A 55 5.55 -13.70 3.05
C GLU A 55 4.17 -14.15 3.58
N ALA A 56 3.40 -13.23 4.18
CA ALA A 56 2.06 -13.53 4.65
C ALA A 56 1.09 -13.87 3.51
N VAL A 57 1.20 -13.20 2.37
CA VAL A 57 0.44 -13.53 1.15
C VAL A 57 0.77 -14.96 0.69
N LEU A 58 2.05 -15.30 0.60
CA LEU A 58 2.48 -16.64 0.22
C LEU A 58 2.05 -17.73 1.22
N ALA A 59 2.10 -17.43 2.53
CA ALA A 59 1.68 -18.34 3.58
C ALA A 59 0.19 -18.69 3.46
N GLY A 60 -0.67 -17.69 3.21
CA GLY A 60 -2.10 -17.93 2.99
C GLY A 60 -2.40 -18.70 1.69
N MET A 61 -1.65 -18.44 0.62
CA MET A 61 -1.74 -19.23 -0.61
C MET A 61 -1.31 -20.70 -0.38
N LYS A 62 -0.26 -20.93 0.40
CA LYS A 62 0.18 -22.28 0.79
C LYS A 62 -0.93 -23.00 1.59
N LYS A 63 -1.69 -22.26 2.41
CA LYS A 63 -2.82 -22.80 3.16
C LYS A 63 -3.90 -23.38 2.26
N CYS A 64 -4.17 -22.76 1.10
CA CYS A 64 -5.09 -23.34 0.10
C CYS A 64 -4.67 -24.75 -0.32
N ARG A 65 -3.37 -24.96 -0.55
CA ARG A 65 -2.81 -26.27 -0.92
C ARG A 65 -2.96 -27.29 0.20
N GLU A 66 -2.67 -26.89 1.44
CA GLU A 66 -2.82 -27.76 2.63
C GLU A 66 -4.26 -28.25 2.81
N LEU A 67 -5.23 -27.37 2.51
CA LEU A 67 -6.65 -27.69 2.56
C LEU A 67 -7.16 -28.48 1.32
N GLY A 68 -6.33 -28.71 0.32
CA GLY A 68 -6.75 -29.33 -0.95
C GLY A 68 -7.72 -28.47 -1.76
N LYS A 69 -7.79 -27.15 -1.49
CA LYS A 69 -8.71 -26.19 -2.11
C LYS A 69 -7.94 -25.20 -2.99
N ILE A 70 -7.43 -25.67 -4.13
CA ILE A 70 -6.64 -24.82 -5.04
C ILE A 70 -7.57 -23.82 -5.74
N PRO A 71 -7.35 -22.51 -5.59
CA PRO A 71 -8.17 -21.51 -6.25
C PRO A 71 -7.87 -21.45 -7.76
N VAL A 72 -8.89 -21.16 -8.57
CA VAL A 72 -8.76 -20.94 -10.03
C VAL A 72 -8.38 -19.49 -10.34
N SER A 73 -8.55 -18.59 -9.40
CA SER A 73 -8.08 -17.20 -9.48
C SER A 73 -7.80 -16.63 -8.09
N VAL A 74 -6.98 -15.60 -8.06
CA VAL A 74 -6.61 -14.82 -6.86
C VAL A 74 -6.87 -13.36 -7.15
N GLY A 75 -7.52 -12.66 -6.21
CA GLY A 75 -7.63 -11.21 -6.18
C GLY A 75 -7.02 -10.68 -4.90
N ILE A 76 -6.33 -9.54 -4.98
CA ILE A 76 -5.73 -8.85 -3.85
C ILE A 76 -6.33 -7.46 -3.77
N ASP A 77 -6.77 -7.08 -2.58
CA ASP A 77 -7.19 -5.73 -2.24
C ASP A 77 -6.39 -5.22 -1.06
N THR A 78 -6.12 -3.91 -1.03
CA THR A 78 -5.33 -3.29 0.02
C THR A 78 -5.78 -1.85 0.28
N TRP A 79 -5.23 -1.20 1.32
CA TRP A 79 -5.51 0.21 1.59
C TRP A 79 -4.97 1.12 0.48
N ALA A 80 -5.55 2.31 0.39
CA ALA A 80 -5.18 3.30 -0.61
C ALA A 80 -4.03 4.22 -0.16
N VAL A 81 -3.65 5.14 -1.05
CA VAL A 81 -2.75 6.29 -0.95
C VAL A 81 -1.26 5.99 -0.82
N ASP A 82 -0.85 4.82 -0.35
CA ASP A 82 0.56 4.47 -0.24
C ASP A 82 1.13 3.97 -1.57
N PHE A 83 2.41 4.16 -1.76
CA PHE A 83 3.14 3.73 -2.95
C PHE A 83 4.60 3.40 -2.59
N VAL A 84 5.28 2.74 -3.50
CA VAL A 84 6.73 2.56 -3.50
C VAL A 84 7.32 3.12 -4.78
N LEU A 85 8.57 3.54 -4.72
CA LEU A 85 9.34 3.91 -5.90
C LEU A 85 10.16 2.72 -6.37
N LEU A 86 10.23 2.53 -7.67
CA LEU A 86 11.08 1.53 -8.30
C LEU A 86 12.12 2.22 -9.17
N ASP A 87 13.29 1.64 -9.28
CA ASP A 87 14.31 2.06 -10.24
C ASP A 87 14.05 1.45 -11.64
N LYS A 88 14.96 1.71 -12.57
CA LYS A 88 14.87 1.19 -13.94
C LYS A 88 14.98 -0.34 -14.06
N ASP A 89 15.42 -1.01 -13.01
CA ASP A 89 15.58 -2.46 -12.92
C ASP A 89 14.49 -3.10 -12.01
N ASP A 90 13.37 -2.37 -11.78
CA ASP A 90 12.24 -2.73 -10.93
C ASP A 90 12.61 -3.02 -9.46
N GLN A 91 13.75 -2.47 -8.99
CA GLN A 91 14.14 -2.58 -7.60
C GLN A 91 13.54 -1.44 -6.78
N ARG A 92 13.08 -1.76 -5.57
CA ARG A 92 12.49 -0.75 -4.69
C ARG A 92 13.55 0.25 -4.21
N ILE A 93 13.25 1.53 -4.39
CA ILE A 93 14.05 2.64 -3.88
C ILE A 93 13.54 3.03 -2.49
N GLY A 94 14.38 2.85 -1.47
CA GLY A 94 14.06 3.27 -0.10
C GLY A 94 12.97 2.44 0.58
N ASN A 95 12.37 3.04 1.60
CA ASN A 95 11.33 2.41 2.42
C ASN A 95 9.93 2.55 1.78
N ALA A 96 9.02 1.63 2.10
CA ALA A 96 7.59 1.82 1.86
C ALA A 96 7.01 2.69 2.98
N VAL A 97 7.13 4.01 2.84
CA VAL A 97 6.73 4.96 3.87
C VAL A 97 5.21 5.03 3.96
N ALA A 98 4.69 4.87 5.18
CA ALA A 98 3.27 4.80 5.44
C ALA A 98 2.61 6.19 5.40
N TYR A 99 1.34 6.23 4.98
CA TYR A 99 0.56 7.47 4.86
C TYR A 99 0.41 8.27 6.18
N ARG A 100 0.64 7.62 7.32
CA ARG A 100 0.64 8.26 8.65
C ARG A 100 2.03 8.74 9.08
N ASP A 101 3.00 8.72 8.19
CA ASP A 101 4.30 9.34 8.43
C ASP A 101 4.17 10.87 8.49
N ASP A 102 5.05 11.49 9.26
CA ASP A 102 5.04 12.93 9.45
C ASP A 102 5.69 13.72 8.30
N ARG A 103 6.25 13.02 7.27
CA ARG A 103 6.95 13.63 6.14
C ARG A 103 6.09 14.60 5.32
N THR A 104 4.77 14.44 5.37
CA THR A 104 3.83 15.28 4.61
C THR A 104 3.40 16.56 5.34
N LYS A 105 3.85 16.77 6.59
CA LYS A 105 3.54 18.01 7.33
C LYS A 105 4.10 19.22 6.61
N GLY A 106 3.25 20.21 6.33
CA GLY A 106 3.59 21.44 5.62
C GLY A 106 3.75 21.29 4.10
N MET A 107 3.61 20.08 3.54
CA MET A 107 3.73 19.86 2.09
C MET A 107 2.52 20.41 1.31
N ASP A 108 1.39 20.60 1.97
CA ASP A 108 0.24 21.28 1.38
C ASP A 108 0.58 22.75 1.04
N GLU A 109 1.24 23.47 1.94
CA GLU A 109 1.68 24.85 1.68
C GLU A 109 2.66 24.91 0.49
N GLU A 110 3.59 23.95 0.37
CA GLU A 110 4.51 23.87 -0.77
C GLU A 110 3.78 23.58 -2.10
N VAL A 111 2.81 22.67 -2.10
CA VAL A 111 1.99 22.38 -3.28
C VAL A 111 1.19 23.59 -3.70
N TYR A 112 0.59 24.33 -2.74
CA TYR A 112 -0.27 25.47 -3.03
C TYR A 112 0.47 26.69 -3.58
N ARG A 113 1.80 26.72 -3.49
CA ARG A 113 2.61 27.74 -4.21
C ARG A 113 2.56 27.55 -5.73
N THR A 114 2.27 26.33 -6.20
CA THR A 114 2.22 26.01 -7.63
C THR A 114 0.78 25.76 -8.11
N VAL A 115 -0.02 25.03 -7.33
CA VAL A 115 -1.42 24.73 -7.63
C VAL A 115 -2.27 25.13 -6.43
N PRO A 116 -3.04 26.23 -6.52
CA PRO A 116 -3.92 26.67 -5.42
C PRO A 116 -4.89 25.57 -4.99
N GLU A 117 -5.27 25.58 -3.69
CA GLU A 117 -6.17 24.55 -3.13
C GLU A 117 -7.49 24.43 -3.88
N GLU A 118 -8.08 25.57 -4.23
CA GLU A 118 -9.35 25.61 -4.98
C GLU A 118 -9.23 24.97 -6.36
N GLU A 119 -8.13 25.22 -7.07
CA GLU A 119 -7.84 24.63 -8.37
C GLU A 119 -7.60 23.13 -8.27
N LEU A 120 -6.86 22.70 -7.25
CA LEU A 120 -6.62 21.29 -6.99
C LEU A 120 -7.93 20.56 -6.70
N TYR A 121 -8.79 21.14 -5.88
CA TYR A 121 -10.09 20.54 -5.57
C TYR A 121 -11.02 20.56 -6.79
N ALA A 122 -11.08 21.66 -7.53
CA ALA A 122 -11.91 21.76 -8.73
C ALA A 122 -11.51 20.71 -9.79
N SER A 123 -10.21 20.43 -9.92
CA SER A 123 -9.68 19.48 -10.89
C SER A 123 -9.86 18.01 -10.48
N THR A 124 -9.86 17.72 -9.18
CA THR A 124 -9.82 16.32 -8.69
C THR A 124 -11.09 15.88 -7.98
N GLY A 125 -11.84 16.80 -7.38
CA GLY A 125 -12.96 16.51 -6.49
C GLY A 125 -12.56 15.81 -5.18
N ILE A 126 -11.26 15.72 -4.88
CA ILE A 126 -10.74 14.97 -3.73
C ILE A 126 -10.59 15.88 -2.53
N GLN A 127 -11.21 15.49 -1.41
CA GLN A 127 -11.07 16.20 -0.14
C GLN A 127 -9.60 16.25 0.29
N LYS A 128 -9.16 17.40 0.77
CA LYS A 128 -7.83 17.58 1.38
C LYS A 128 -7.63 16.66 2.56
N GLN A 129 -6.59 15.86 2.49
CA GLN A 129 -6.02 15.07 3.59
C GLN A 129 -4.50 15.16 3.49
N ILE A 130 -3.81 15.35 4.61
CA ILE A 130 -2.34 15.51 4.63
C ILE A 130 -1.59 14.33 4.00
N PHE A 131 -2.23 13.17 3.91
CA PHE A 131 -1.69 11.94 3.32
C PHE A 131 -2.04 11.74 1.84
N ASN A 132 -2.71 12.70 1.19
CA ASN A 132 -2.98 12.56 -0.25
C ASN A 132 -1.68 12.43 -1.03
N SER A 133 -1.69 11.63 -2.09
CA SER A 133 -0.50 11.25 -2.85
C SER A 133 0.30 12.45 -3.37
N ILE A 134 -0.37 13.57 -3.70
CA ILE A 134 0.31 14.80 -4.15
C ILE A 134 1.25 15.35 -3.07
N TYR A 135 0.85 15.35 -1.80
CA TYR A 135 1.69 15.81 -0.69
C TYR A 135 2.80 14.81 -0.38
N GLN A 136 2.51 13.52 -0.50
CA GLN A 136 3.53 12.48 -0.34
C GLN A 136 4.60 12.57 -1.44
N LEU A 137 4.22 12.78 -2.70
CA LEU A 137 5.15 12.96 -3.82
C LEU A 137 5.95 14.26 -3.66
N MET A 138 5.34 15.35 -3.18
CA MET A 138 6.05 16.59 -2.87
C MET A 138 7.12 16.34 -1.81
N ALA A 139 6.83 15.63 -0.72
CA ALA A 139 7.79 15.29 0.32
C ALA A 139 8.97 14.47 -0.21
N VAL A 140 8.71 13.49 -1.08
CA VAL A 140 9.77 12.70 -1.74
C VAL A 140 10.63 13.57 -2.64
N SER A 141 10.02 14.40 -3.48
CA SER A 141 10.71 15.33 -4.35
C SER A 141 11.62 16.30 -3.56
N TYR A 142 11.10 16.81 -2.44
CA TYR A 142 11.81 17.75 -1.58
C TYR A 142 13.05 17.14 -0.91
N THR A 143 12.96 15.88 -0.48
CA THR A 143 14.10 15.16 0.12
C THR A 143 15.13 14.74 -0.90
N HIS A 144 14.73 14.24 -2.06
CA HIS A 144 15.65 13.74 -3.07
C HIS A 144 16.32 14.86 -3.90
N LEU A 145 15.57 15.89 -4.29
CA LEU A 145 16.14 17.00 -5.08
C LEU A 145 17.09 17.87 -4.27
N ARG A 146 16.77 18.17 -2.99
CA ARG A 146 17.68 18.94 -2.12
C ARG A 146 18.94 18.17 -1.74
N ALA A 147 18.89 16.86 -1.57
CA ALA A 147 20.07 16.06 -1.31
C ALA A 147 21.06 16.10 -2.49
N HIS A 148 20.56 16.24 -3.73
CA HIS A 148 21.41 16.40 -4.92
C HIS A 148 21.96 17.82 -5.12
N GLU A 149 21.24 18.86 -4.65
CA GLU A 149 21.74 20.25 -4.74
C GLU A 149 22.85 20.55 -3.72
N THR A 150 22.75 19.99 -2.50
CA THR A 150 23.79 20.16 -1.48
C THR A 150 25.07 19.36 -1.76
N GLY A 151 25.02 18.31 -2.58
CA GLY A 151 26.18 17.53 -3.00
C GLY A 151 27.00 18.14 -4.15
N ARG A 152 26.54 19.25 -4.76
CA ARG A 152 27.25 19.95 -5.86
C ARG A 152 28.05 21.19 -5.41
N ASN A 153 27.96 21.55 -4.15
CA ASN A 153 28.64 22.74 -3.59
C ASN A 153 29.71 22.40 -2.54
N LEU A 154 30.44 21.28 -2.70
CA LEU A 154 31.67 20.99 -1.97
C LEU A 154 32.83 20.72 -2.95
#